data_764dba6e4e665ce5773afdef092a97ec
#
_entry.id   764dba6e4e665ce5773afdef092a97ec
#
_cell.length_a   1.000
_cell.length_b   1.000
_cell.length_c   1.000
_cell.angle_alpha   90.00
_cell.angle_beta   90.00
_cell.angle_gamma   90.00
#
_symmetry.space_group_name_H-M   'P 1'
#
loop_
_entity.id
_entity.type
_entity.pdbx_description
1 polymer ?
#
loop_
_entity_poly.entity_id
_entity_poly.type
_entity_poly.pdbx_seq_one_letter_code
_entity_poly.pdbx_strand_id
1 'polypeptide(L)'
;MDGIVGIISRISYRILCDKVDSEEVTKRVLANAKRRSVVYDGGGKSKDWFIRHTCLLCRMAIIRRRALWLMNIRKDVFVRASPKVEDRDDYITKQAWEVYCRAVDGMTPMQVIAYVLCVLEHLPEARVEKILMITESRLDNLLKKATASIRAELAVYGKAGLYRNFVSFIIKEY
;
A
#
# COMPACT_ATOMS: atom_id res chain seq x y z
N MET A 1 7.44 3.45 -21.14
CA MET A 1 6.36 3.82 -20.19
C MET A 1 5.93 2.66 -19.30
N ASP A 2 6.10 1.44 -19.71
CA ASP A 2 5.60 0.26 -18.99
C ASP A 2 6.16 0.09 -17.56
N GLY A 3 7.42 0.44 -17.33
CA GLY A 3 8.03 0.33 -16.01
C GLY A 3 7.43 1.23 -14.93
N ILE A 4 7.04 2.47 -15.25
CA ILE A 4 6.47 3.38 -14.25
C ILE A 4 5.00 3.05 -13.96
N VAL A 5 4.25 2.59 -14.94
CA VAL A 5 2.86 2.16 -14.77
C VAL A 5 2.80 0.97 -13.80
N GLY A 6 3.67 -0.01 -13.97
CA GLY A 6 3.78 -1.15 -13.07
C GLY A 6 4.10 -0.74 -11.62
N ILE A 7 5.03 0.20 -11.43
CA ILE A 7 5.37 0.73 -10.10
C ILE A 7 4.16 1.43 -9.45
N ILE A 8 3.49 2.32 -10.18
CA ILE A 8 2.31 3.05 -9.69
C ILE A 8 1.20 2.07 -9.30
N SER A 9 0.88 1.13 -10.19
CA SER A 9 -0.17 0.13 -10.00
C SER A 9 0.11 -0.74 -8.76
N ARG A 10 1.35 -1.24 -8.61
CA ARG A 10 1.76 -2.04 -7.47
C ARG A 10 1.66 -1.26 -6.16
N ILE A 11 2.21 -0.04 -6.10
CA ILE A 11 2.17 0.81 -4.90
C ILE A 11 0.72 1.12 -4.53
N SER A 12 -0.12 1.54 -5.49
CA SER A 12 -1.52 1.87 -5.22
C SER A 12 -2.31 0.66 -4.73
N TYR A 13 -2.09 -0.53 -5.31
CA TYR A 13 -2.72 -1.76 -4.87
C TYR A 13 -2.30 -2.17 -3.45
N ARG A 14 -1.01 -2.08 -3.13
CA ARG A 14 -0.50 -2.36 -1.78
C ARG A 14 -1.04 -1.39 -0.72
N ILE A 15 -1.26 -0.13 -1.08
CA ILE A 15 -1.83 0.87 -0.16
C ILE A 15 -3.35 0.71 0.00
N LEU A 16 -4.08 0.45 -1.07
CA LEU A 16 -5.55 0.47 -1.08
C LEU A 16 -6.17 -0.89 -0.79
N CYS A 17 -5.43 -1.98 -0.99
CA CYS A 17 -5.92 -3.36 -0.92
C CYS A 17 -7.18 -3.60 -1.78
N ASP A 18 -7.37 -2.79 -2.83
CA ASP A 18 -8.52 -2.80 -3.71
C ASP A 18 -8.09 -2.58 -5.16
N LYS A 19 -8.47 -3.50 -6.04
CA LYS A 19 -8.06 -3.48 -7.45
C LYS A 19 -8.69 -2.30 -8.20
N VAL A 20 -9.97 -2.06 -7.99
CA VAL A 20 -10.72 -1.02 -8.71
C VAL A 20 -10.20 0.37 -8.34
N ASP A 21 -10.08 0.64 -7.03
CA ASP A 21 -9.54 1.91 -6.55
C ASP A 21 -8.08 2.11 -7.00
N SER A 22 -7.27 1.04 -7.03
CA SER A 22 -5.87 1.14 -7.47
C SER A 22 -5.73 1.43 -8.97
N GLU A 23 -6.58 0.83 -9.80
CA GLU A 23 -6.64 1.14 -11.23
C GLU A 23 -7.08 2.59 -11.48
N GLU A 24 -8.07 3.08 -10.72
CA GLU A 24 -8.52 4.47 -10.81
C GLU A 24 -7.40 5.45 -10.42
N VAL A 25 -6.71 5.18 -9.31
CA VAL A 25 -5.55 5.98 -8.89
C VAL A 25 -4.48 5.98 -9.97
N THR A 26 -4.14 4.82 -10.54
CA THR A 26 -3.15 4.70 -11.60
C THR A 26 -3.51 5.57 -12.81
N LYS A 27 -4.75 5.47 -13.29
CA LYS A 27 -5.26 6.30 -14.39
C LYS A 27 -5.16 7.79 -14.09
N ARG A 28 -5.53 8.21 -12.87
CA ARG A 28 -5.47 9.61 -12.43
C ARG A 28 -4.03 10.14 -12.34
N VAL A 29 -3.08 9.33 -11.84
CA VAL A 29 -1.65 9.71 -11.79
C VAL A 29 -1.15 9.98 -13.20
N LEU A 30 -1.41 9.09 -14.14
CA LEU A 30 -0.97 9.21 -15.54
C LEU A 30 -1.63 10.42 -16.24
N ALA A 31 -2.93 10.63 -16.03
CA ALA A 31 -3.64 11.79 -16.57
C ALA A 31 -3.06 13.11 -16.02
N ASN A 32 -2.74 13.16 -14.74
CA ASN A 32 -2.15 14.33 -14.11
C ASN A 32 -0.70 14.57 -14.59
N ALA A 33 0.07 13.50 -14.82
CA ALA A 33 1.40 13.62 -15.42
C ALA A 33 1.33 14.21 -16.82
N LYS A 34 0.42 13.70 -17.67
CA LYS A 34 0.18 14.23 -19.02
C LYS A 34 -0.20 15.71 -18.98
N ARG A 35 -1.15 16.09 -18.12
CA ARG A 35 -1.62 17.48 -17.98
C ARG A 35 -0.52 18.47 -17.53
N ARG A 36 0.45 17.95 -16.74
CA ARG A 36 1.58 18.74 -16.22
C ARG A 36 2.84 18.60 -17.05
N SER A 37 2.78 17.91 -18.18
CA SER A 37 3.93 17.61 -19.06
C SER A 37 5.09 16.93 -18.30
N VAL A 38 4.77 16.12 -17.28
CA VAL A 38 5.78 15.35 -16.55
C VAL A 38 6.08 14.07 -17.33
N VAL A 39 7.32 13.96 -17.80
CA VAL A 39 7.81 12.80 -18.54
C VAL A 39 8.61 11.91 -17.57
N TYR A 40 8.38 10.61 -17.66
CA TYR A 40 9.23 9.64 -16.99
C TYR A 40 10.48 9.38 -17.83
N ASP A 41 11.63 9.87 -17.33
CA ASP A 41 12.94 9.76 -17.96
C ASP A 41 13.80 8.61 -17.42
N GLY A 42 13.23 7.76 -16.55
CA GLY A 42 13.96 6.72 -15.84
C GLY A 42 14.76 7.22 -14.63
N GLY A 43 14.88 8.54 -14.47
CA GLY A 43 15.63 9.15 -13.38
C GLY A 43 14.91 9.11 -12.03
N GLY A 44 15.70 9.24 -10.95
CA GLY A 44 15.18 9.21 -9.58
C GLY A 44 14.17 10.32 -9.29
N LYS A 45 14.41 11.52 -9.80
CA LYS A 45 13.53 12.68 -9.55
C LYS A 45 12.14 12.51 -10.18
N SER A 46 12.08 12.05 -11.43
CA SER A 46 10.80 11.77 -12.09
C SER A 46 10.06 10.63 -11.39
N LYS A 47 10.77 9.56 -11.02
CA LYS A 47 10.21 8.43 -10.26
C LYS A 47 9.62 8.89 -8.93
N ASP A 48 10.33 9.73 -8.17
CA ASP A 48 9.85 10.27 -6.88
C ASP A 48 8.59 11.12 -7.04
N TRP A 49 8.49 11.90 -8.13
CA TRP A 49 7.26 12.63 -8.43
C TRP A 49 6.07 11.69 -8.61
N PHE A 50 6.23 10.62 -9.40
CA PHE A 50 5.15 9.64 -9.62
C PHE A 50 4.76 8.94 -8.32
N ILE A 51 5.73 8.48 -7.53
CA ILE A 51 5.47 7.82 -6.24
C ILE A 51 4.73 8.78 -5.29
N ARG A 52 5.23 10.00 -5.14
CA ARG A 52 4.60 11.02 -4.30
C ARG A 52 3.15 11.30 -4.71
N HIS A 53 2.92 11.44 -6.01
CA HIS A 53 1.58 11.72 -6.53
C HIS A 53 0.63 10.53 -6.32
N THR A 54 1.13 9.30 -6.47
CA THR A 54 0.41 8.06 -6.15
C THR A 54 0.01 8.04 -4.68
N CYS A 55 0.95 8.28 -3.77
CA CYS A 55 0.69 8.32 -2.33
C CYS A 55 -0.38 9.37 -1.96
N LEU A 56 -0.31 10.56 -2.57
CA LEU A 56 -1.31 11.60 -2.36
C LEU A 56 -2.72 11.16 -2.76
N LEU A 57 -2.86 10.58 -3.95
CA LEU A 57 -4.15 10.11 -4.45
C LEU A 57 -4.68 8.90 -3.65
N CYS A 58 -3.82 7.96 -3.25
CA CYS A 58 -4.19 6.87 -2.36
C CYS A 58 -4.68 7.38 -1.00
N ARG A 59 -3.97 8.36 -0.42
CA ARG A 59 -4.41 9.01 0.83
C ARG A 59 -5.81 9.60 0.70
N MET A 60 -6.08 10.31 -0.38
CA MET A 60 -7.40 10.90 -0.65
C MET A 60 -8.47 9.81 -0.82
N ALA A 61 -8.15 8.73 -1.53
CA ALA A 61 -9.04 7.59 -1.73
C ALA A 61 -9.43 6.93 -0.39
N ILE A 62 -8.45 6.68 0.51
CA ILE A 62 -8.71 6.13 1.85
C ILE A 62 -9.61 7.05 2.66
N ILE A 63 -9.30 8.36 2.69
CA ILE A 63 -10.10 9.34 3.45
C ILE A 63 -11.54 9.38 2.92
N ARG A 64 -11.71 9.44 1.59
CA ARG A 64 -13.03 9.41 0.94
C ARG A 64 -13.81 8.13 1.27
N ARG A 65 -13.14 6.96 1.18
CA ARG A 65 -13.75 5.66 1.50
C ARG A 65 -14.27 5.63 2.94
N ARG A 66 -13.46 6.10 3.91
CA ARG A 66 -13.85 6.17 5.32
C ARG A 66 -14.99 7.15 5.57
N ALA A 67 -14.98 8.31 4.93
CA ALA A 67 -16.07 9.27 5.01
C ALA A 67 -17.39 8.69 4.47
N LEU A 68 -17.37 8.00 3.33
CA LEU A 68 -18.53 7.34 2.74
C LEU A 68 -19.06 6.20 3.63
N TRP A 69 -18.16 5.46 4.28
CA TRP A 69 -18.52 4.41 5.24
C TRP A 69 -19.23 5.00 6.48
N LEU A 70 -18.70 6.09 7.04
CA LEU A 70 -19.32 6.79 8.16
C LEU A 70 -20.70 7.35 7.82
N MET A 71 -20.91 7.76 6.57
CA MET A 71 -22.22 8.24 6.07
C MET A 71 -23.19 7.12 5.69
N ASN A 72 -22.83 5.86 5.95
CA ASN A 72 -23.66 4.68 5.64
C ASN A 72 -24.04 4.51 4.14
N ILE A 73 -23.34 5.21 3.23
CA ILE A 73 -23.66 5.26 1.81
C ILE A 73 -23.10 4.04 1.03
N ARG A 74 -22.17 3.30 1.62
CA ARG A 74 -21.54 2.12 0.99
C ARG A 74 -21.47 0.93 1.95
N LYS A 75 -22.61 0.27 2.19
CA LYS A 75 -22.58 -1.03 2.91
C LYS A 75 -22.16 -2.21 2.02
N ASP A 76 -22.28 -2.11 0.70
CA ASP A 76 -22.32 -3.29 -0.17
C ASP A 76 -21.12 -3.51 -1.10
N VAL A 77 -20.04 -2.73 -1.02
CA VAL A 77 -18.97 -2.75 -2.06
C VAL A 77 -17.60 -3.18 -1.53
N PHE A 78 -17.48 -3.84 -0.41
CA PHE A 78 -16.21 -4.45 0.00
C PHE A 78 -16.08 -5.90 -0.45
N VAL A 79 -16.19 -6.14 -1.75
CA VAL A 79 -15.64 -7.37 -2.34
C VAL A 79 -14.17 -7.13 -2.61
N ARG A 80 -13.34 -7.44 -1.62
CA ARG A 80 -11.89 -7.52 -1.83
C ARG A 80 -11.64 -8.63 -2.84
N ALA A 81 -11.18 -8.26 -4.03
CA ALA A 81 -10.72 -9.25 -4.99
C ALA A 81 -9.44 -9.88 -4.41
N SER A 82 -9.61 -11.02 -3.76
CA SER A 82 -8.46 -11.87 -3.43
C SER A 82 -7.79 -12.29 -4.74
N PRO A 83 -6.47 -12.34 -4.83
CA PRO A 83 -5.79 -12.89 -5.99
C PRO A 83 -6.32 -14.31 -6.24
N LYS A 84 -6.58 -14.66 -7.52
CA LYS A 84 -6.93 -16.04 -7.90
C LYS A 84 -5.76 -16.94 -7.56
N VAL A 85 -6.03 -17.99 -6.80
CA VAL A 85 -5.01 -18.90 -6.27
C VAL A 85 -5.22 -20.24 -6.92
N GLU A 86 -4.18 -20.76 -7.57
CA GLU A 86 -4.19 -22.09 -8.22
C GLU A 86 -3.26 -23.10 -7.53
N ASP A 87 -2.44 -22.70 -6.53
CA ASP A 87 -1.46 -23.58 -5.89
C ASP A 87 -1.39 -23.41 -4.36
N ARG A 88 -0.79 -24.38 -3.64
CA ARG A 88 -0.73 -24.44 -2.17
C ARG A 88 0.10 -23.29 -1.57
N ASP A 89 1.17 -22.88 -2.25
CA ASP A 89 1.98 -21.72 -1.85
C ASP A 89 1.21 -20.41 -2.02
N ASP A 90 0.33 -20.34 -2.98
CA ASP A 90 -0.60 -19.26 -3.20
C ASP A 90 -1.64 -19.12 -2.08
N TYR A 91 -2.07 -20.23 -1.45
CA TYR A 91 -3.02 -20.15 -0.34
C TYR A 91 -2.45 -19.43 0.87
N ILE A 92 -1.18 -19.68 1.21
CA ILE A 92 -0.47 -18.99 2.31
C ILE A 92 -0.29 -17.52 1.98
N THR A 93 0.07 -17.22 0.74
CA THR A 93 0.20 -15.85 0.22
C THR A 93 -1.14 -15.12 0.29
N LYS A 94 -2.24 -15.77 -0.05
CA LYS A 94 -3.59 -15.22 0.05
C LYS A 94 -3.98 -14.90 1.48
N GLN A 95 -3.75 -15.82 2.41
CA GLN A 95 -4.03 -15.60 3.83
C GLN A 95 -3.19 -14.45 4.39
N ALA A 96 -1.90 -14.39 4.07
CA ALA A 96 -1.02 -13.29 4.47
C ALA A 96 -1.53 -11.95 3.92
N TRP A 97 -1.99 -11.93 2.67
CA TRP A 97 -2.58 -10.75 2.06
C TRP A 97 -3.88 -10.32 2.75
N GLU A 98 -4.75 -11.25 3.10
CA GLU A 98 -6.00 -10.95 3.83
C GLU A 98 -5.72 -10.35 5.22
N VAL A 99 -4.74 -10.89 5.96
CA VAL A 99 -4.31 -10.34 7.26
C VAL A 99 -3.74 -8.93 7.08
N TYR A 100 -2.88 -8.74 6.07
CA TYR A 100 -2.35 -7.41 5.75
C TYR A 100 -3.47 -6.40 5.46
N CYS A 101 -4.42 -6.75 4.60
CA CYS A 101 -5.54 -5.87 4.26
C CYS A 101 -6.41 -5.51 5.46
N ARG A 102 -6.62 -6.43 6.41
CA ARG A 102 -7.34 -6.12 7.66
C ARG A 102 -6.55 -5.18 8.55
N ALA A 103 -5.24 -5.40 8.70
CA ALA A 103 -4.38 -4.49 9.44
C ALA A 103 -4.43 -3.07 8.86
N VAL A 104 -4.41 -2.95 7.51
CA VAL A 104 -4.50 -1.67 6.79
C VAL A 104 -5.78 -0.91 7.11
N ASP A 105 -6.92 -1.60 7.30
CA ASP A 105 -8.18 -0.94 7.65
C ASP A 105 -8.11 -0.21 8.99
N GLY A 106 -7.34 -0.74 9.95
CA GLY A 106 -7.12 -0.11 11.25
C GLY A 106 -6.06 1.01 11.27
N MET A 107 -5.23 1.11 10.23
CA MET A 107 -4.12 2.07 10.16
C MET A 107 -4.57 3.43 9.63
N THR A 108 -3.90 4.50 10.05
CA THR A 108 -4.03 5.79 9.38
C THR A 108 -3.45 5.73 7.96
N PRO A 109 -3.92 6.56 7.00
CA PRO A 109 -3.39 6.55 5.63
C PRO A 109 -1.88 6.74 5.57
N MET A 110 -1.31 7.58 6.45
CA MET A 110 0.15 7.82 6.48
C MET A 110 0.94 6.63 7.02
N GLN A 111 0.38 5.85 7.97
CA GLN A 111 0.99 4.61 8.44
C GLN A 111 1.08 3.58 7.32
N VAL A 112 -0.02 3.38 6.58
CA VAL A 112 -0.04 2.46 5.43
C VAL A 112 0.97 2.87 4.38
N ILE A 113 0.98 4.14 3.99
CA ILE A 113 1.88 4.66 2.96
C ILE A 113 3.34 4.50 3.38
N ALA A 114 3.70 4.89 4.61
CA ALA A 114 5.06 4.74 5.13
C ALA A 114 5.49 3.27 5.12
N TYR A 115 4.63 2.36 5.59
CA TYR A 115 4.90 0.93 5.61
C TYR A 115 5.10 0.36 4.20
N VAL A 116 4.21 0.68 3.27
CA VAL A 116 4.34 0.22 1.88
C VAL A 116 5.64 0.70 1.26
N LEU A 117 5.99 1.96 1.41
CA LEU A 117 7.20 2.49 0.77
C LEU A 117 8.49 1.96 1.39
N CYS A 118 8.59 1.89 2.73
CA CYS A 118 9.82 1.42 3.39
C CYS A 118 9.91 -0.10 3.40
N VAL A 119 8.82 -0.80 3.71
CA VAL A 119 8.86 -2.24 3.97
C VAL A 119 8.56 -3.05 2.72
N LEU A 120 7.52 -2.72 1.96
CA LEU A 120 7.12 -3.51 0.79
C LEU A 120 7.78 -3.09 -0.52
N GLU A 121 8.19 -1.83 -0.65
CA GLU A 121 8.90 -1.30 -1.82
C GLU A 121 10.40 -1.09 -1.57
N HIS A 122 10.87 -1.38 -0.35
CA HIS A 122 12.28 -1.31 0.06
C HIS A 122 12.95 0.02 -0.27
N LEU A 123 12.21 1.12 -0.20
CA LEU A 123 12.81 2.43 -0.41
C LEU A 123 13.59 2.86 0.84
N PRO A 124 14.80 3.41 0.68
CA PRO A 124 15.58 3.96 1.80
C PRO A 124 14.76 5.01 2.57
N GLU A 125 14.79 4.98 3.89
CA GLU A 125 14.01 5.88 4.76
C GLU A 125 14.23 7.36 4.41
N ALA A 126 15.48 7.78 4.23
CA ALA A 126 15.82 9.15 3.82
C ALA A 126 15.17 9.57 2.48
N ARG A 127 14.88 8.61 1.58
CA ARG A 127 14.13 8.88 0.35
C ARG A 127 12.64 8.99 0.62
N VAL A 128 12.10 8.14 1.48
CA VAL A 128 10.68 8.16 1.87
C VAL A 128 10.34 9.45 2.61
N GLU A 129 11.22 9.92 3.50
CA GLU A 129 11.09 11.23 4.16
C GLU A 129 10.94 12.37 3.17
N LYS A 130 11.80 12.40 2.13
CA LYS A 130 11.72 13.39 1.04
C LYS A 130 10.44 13.27 0.22
N ILE A 131 10.03 12.05 -0.12
CA ILE A 131 8.79 11.79 -0.88
C ILE A 131 7.57 12.25 -0.08
N LEU A 132 7.51 11.93 1.21
CA LEU A 132 6.36 12.22 2.07
C LEU A 132 6.43 13.61 2.73
N MET A 133 7.60 14.30 2.65
CA MET A 133 7.88 15.58 3.30
C MET A 133 7.66 15.51 4.82
N ILE A 134 8.22 14.50 5.46
CA ILE A 134 8.16 14.28 6.90
C ILE A 134 9.57 14.13 7.48
N THR A 135 9.69 14.32 8.78
CA THR A 135 10.95 14.11 9.51
C THR A 135 11.19 12.61 9.78
N GLU A 136 12.45 12.24 9.98
CA GLU A 136 12.89 10.90 10.40
C GLU A 136 12.09 10.39 11.61
N SER A 137 12.03 11.18 12.69
CA SER A 137 11.29 10.83 13.91
C SER A 137 9.81 10.54 13.64
N ARG A 138 9.19 11.29 12.71
CA ARG A 138 7.80 11.04 12.32
C ARG A 138 7.66 9.76 11.51
N LEU A 139 8.60 9.49 10.59
CA LEU A 139 8.62 8.25 9.81
C LEU A 139 8.76 7.04 10.73
N ASP A 140 9.73 7.06 11.65
CA ASP A 140 9.95 5.99 12.64
C ASP A 140 8.68 5.70 13.48
N ASN A 141 8.01 6.76 13.96
CA ASN A 141 6.75 6.60 14.70
C ASN A 141 5.63 5.97 13.84
N LEU A 142 5.53 6.36 12.55
CA LEU A 142 4.56 5.76 11.63
C LEU A 142 4.85 4.27 11.39
N LEU A 143 6.11 3.90 11.19
CA LEU A 143 6.54 2.52 10.97
C LEU A 143 6.31 1.65 12.22
N LYS A 144 6.67 2.14 13.40
CA LYS A 144 6.42 1.45 14.68
C LYS A 144 4.93 1.14 14.87
N LYS A 145 4.06 2.13 14.64
CA LYS A 145 2.61 1.95 14.76
C LYS A 145 2.05 1.01 13.70
N ALA A 146 2.50 1.12 12.44
CA ALA A 146 2.08 0.22 11.37
C ALA A 146 2.48 -1.23 11.67
N THR A 147 3.73 -1.45 12.07
CA THR A 147 4.23 -2.78 12.45
C THR A 147 3.46 -3.38 13.63
N ALA A 148 3.13 -2.55 14.64
CA ALA A 148 2.32 -2.99 15.77
C ALA A 148 0.91 -3.43 15.34
N SER A 149 0.27 -2.69 14.43
CA SER A 149 -1.05 -3.06 13.88
C SER A 149 -1.00 -4.38 13.13
N ILE A 150 0.02 -4.60 12.30
CA ILE A 150 0.19 -5.87 11.57
C ILE A 150 0.44 -7.02 12.53
N ARG A 151 1.30 -6.83 13.55
CA ARG A 151 1.56 -7.86 14.57
C ARG A 151 0.31 -8.21 15.37
N ALA A 152 -0.54 -7.24 15.69
CA ALA A 152 -1.80 -7.46 16.39
C ALA A 152 -2.74 -8.35 15.56
N GLU A 153 -2.92 -8.05 14.27
CA GLU A 153 -3.72 -8.89 13.38
C GLU A 153 -3.13 -10.29 13.22
N LEU A 154 -1.81 -10.42 13.08
CA LEU A 154 -1.13 -11.71 13.02
C LEU A 154 -1.32 -12.54 14.29
N ALA A 155 -1.33 -11.92 15.47
CA ALA A 155 -1.54 -12.62 16.74
C ALA A 155 -2.94 -13.24 16.82
N VAL A 156 -3.97 -12.60 16.25
CA VAL A 156 -5.32 -13.14 16.13
C VAL A 156 -5.35 -14.41 15.27
N TYR A 157 -4.54 -14.45 14.21
CA TYR A 157 -4.44 -15.59 13.29
C TYR A 157 -3.35 -16.60 13.68
N GLY A 158 -2.45 -16.25 14.60
CA GLY A 158 -1.22 -16.96 14.92
C GLY A 158 -1.38 -18.35 15.56
N LYS A 159 -2.60 -18.79 15.89
CA LYS A 159 -2.85 -20.17 16.36
C LYS A 159 -2.63 -21.24 15.26
N ALA A 160 -2.40 -20.88 14.01
CA ALA A 160 -2.35 -21.79 12.86
C ALA A 160 -0.99 -21.89 12.16
N GLY A 161 0.14 -21.57 12.77
CA GLY A 161 1.46 -21.68 12.12
C GLY A 161 1.74 -20.61 11.04
N LEU A 162 0.76 -19.76 10.76
CA LEU A 162 0.83 -18.69 9.76
C LEU A 162 1.89 -17.64 10.05
N TYR A 163 2.28 -17.47 11.34
CA TYR A 163 3.26 -16.48 11.75
C TYR A 163 4.64 -16.70 11.09
N ARG A 164 5.12 -17.95 11.03
CA ARG A 164 6.39 -18.27 10.36
C ARG A 164 6.36 -17.95 8.88
N ASN A 165 5.26 -18.25 8.23
CA ASN A 165 5.10 -18.10 6.79
C ASN A 165 4.87 -16.63 6.39
N PHE A 166 4.14 -15.86 7.21
CA PHE A 166 3.96 -14.43 6.98
C PHE A 166 5.26 -13.65 7.20
N VAL A 167 6.00 -13.97 8.27
CA VAL A 167 7.32 -13.38 8.52
C VAL A 167 8.28 -13.76 7.39
N SER A 168 8.23 -15.00 6.88
CA SER A 168 9.06 -15.41 5.73
C SER A 168 8.59 -14.79 4.42
N PHE A 169 7.30 -14.53 4.24
CA PHE A 169 6.76 -13.82 3.06
C PHE A 169 7.18 -12.35 3.05
N ILE A 170 7.12 -11.68 4.21
CA ILE A 170 7.61 -10.30 4.32
C ILE A 170 9.15 -10.26 4.31
N ILE A 171 9.85 -11.28 4.84
CA ILE A 171 11.31 -11.32 4.94
C ILE A 171 11.96 -11.98 3.71
N LYS A 172 11.31 -12.90 2.98
CA LYS A 172 11.88 -13.52 1.77
C LYS A 172 11.90 -12.58 0.56
N GLU A 173 11.20 -11.48 0.63
CA GLU A 173 11.36 -10.39 -0.33
C GLU A 173 12.42 -9.35 0.12
N TYR A 174 13.19 -9.64 1.22
CA TYR A 174 14.33 -8.86 1.68
C TYR A 174 15.66 -9.45 1.19
#